data_3a85d2063f37703bcca5af71f26b93c4
#
_entry.id   3a85d2063f37703bcca5af71f26b93c4
#
_cell.length_a   1.000
_cell.length_b   1.000
_cell.length_c   1.000
_cell.angle_alpha   90.00
_cell.angle_beta   90.00
_cell.angle_gamma   90.00
#
_symmetry.space_group_name_H-M   'P 1'
#
loop_
_entity.id
_entity.type
_entity.pdbx_description
1 polymer ?
#
loop_
_entity_poly.entity_id
_entity_poly.type
_entity_poly.pdbx_seq_one_letter_code
_entity_poly.pdbx_strand_id
1 'polypeptide(L)'
;MVEISAKTKLNLDKLVEAVILQAEILDLKTDYESKATGIVLESKIDIGRGPVATVIVTSGTLKKGDFFVSGLKWGKVRAIINDKGKSINEAYPSTPVEILGINGAAKAGDDFIVLDNEKEAKSLSENRAQETKEGKNPLTFATQESAFSDNSTEELNLIIKSDVHGSSEAIKNAISQIKHDEVKPKIILADIGMVTETDVTLSKASNAVLIAFNVKPSKEAKKLAENENIKISTYNIIYEVLDYIKTVSYTHLTLPTNVA
;
A
#
# COMPACT_ATOMS: atom_id res chain seq x y z
N MET A 1 -24.24 20.22 11.08
CA MET A 1 -23.72 20.17 9.68
C MET A 1 -23.39 21.59 9.28
N VAL A 2 -22.21 21.85 8.64
CA VAL A 2 -21.79 23.18 8.19
C VAL A 2 -21.65 23.09 6.67
N GLU A 3 -22.40 23.89 5.94
CA GLU A 3 -22.28 24.00 4.47
C GLU A 3 -21.11 24.90 4.13
N ILE A 4 -20.15 24.40 3.35
CA ILE A 4 -18.92 25.10 2.99
C ILE A 4 -18.69 25.11 1.48
N SER A 5 -17.92 26.10 1.02
CA SER A 5 -17.37 26.12 -0.34
C SER A 5 -15.87 26.46 -0.29
N ALA A 6 -15.03 25.50 -0.65
CA ALA A 6 -13.59 25.72 -0.74
C ALA A 6 -13.22 26.75 -1.82
N LYS A 7 -13.97 26.79 -2.93
CA LYS A 7 -13.73 27.70 -4.05
C LYS A 7 -14.00 29.18 -3.69
N THR A 8 -15.10 29.43 -2.98
CA THR A 8 -15.51 30.79 -2.59
C THR A 8 -15.08 31.14 -1.17
N LYS A 9 -14.46 30.20 -0.43
CA LYS A 9 -14.08 30.31 0.99
C LYS A 9 -15.29 30.56 1.92
N LEU A 10 -16.51 30.22 1.48
CA LEU A 10 -17.71 30.43 2.27
C LEU A 10 -17.72 29.52 3.50
N ASN A 11 -17.99 30.10 4.68
CA ASN A 11 -18.13 29.40 5.97
C ASN A 11 -16.93 28.54 6.39
N LEU A 12 -15.70 28.76 5.89
CA LEU A 12 -14.52 28.02 6.34
C LEU A 12 -14.23 28.28 7.82
N ASP A 13 -14.39 29.54 8.27
CA ASP A 13 -14.20 29.89 9.69
C ASP A 13 -15.17 29.14 10.60
N LYS A 14 -16.43 29.02 10.20
CA LYS A 14 -17.44 28.25 10.93
C LYS A 14 -17.12 26.75 10.98
N LEU A 15 -16.48 26.20 9.94
CA LEU A 15 -16.01 24.83 9.96
C LEU A 15 -14.90 24.67 11.01
N VAL A 16 -13.93 25.58 11.02
CA VAL A 16 -12.83 25.57 12.00
C VAL A 16 -13.37 25.71 13.44
N GLU A 17 -14.29 26.65 13.68
CA GLU A 17 -14.95 26.79 14.97
C GLU A 17 -15.67 25.51 15.41
N ALA A 18 -16.41 24.86 14.50
CA ALA A 18 -17.10 23.61 14.80
C ALA A 18 -16.13 22.46 15.12
N VAL A 19 -14.97 22.40 14.45
CA VAL A 19 -13.92 21.40 14.74
C VAL A 19 -13.29 21.66 16.10
N ILE A 20 -12.96 22.92 16.43
CA ILE A 20 -12.40 23.31 17.74
C ILE A 20 -13.38 22.96 18.86
N LEU A 21 -14.64 23.34 18.72
CA LEU A 21 -15.68 23.03 19.70
C LEU A 21 -15.83 21.53 19.92
N GLN A 22 -15.80 20.73 18.85
CA GLN A 22 -15.88 19.27 18.96
C GLN A 22 -14.64 18.69 19.65
N ALA A 23 -13.46 19.24 19.38
CA ALA A 23 -12.21 18.82 20.03
C ALA A 23 -12.23 19.13 21.55
N GLU A 24 -12.75 20.30 21.95
CA GLU A 24 -12.91 20.68 23.35
C GLU A 24 -13.88 19.74 24.11
N ILE A 25 -14.99 19.36 23.47
CA ILE A 25 -15.96 18.42 24.05
C ILE A 25 -15.35 17.03 24.27
N LEU A 26 -14.47 16.59 23.37
CA LEU A 26 -13.83 15.28 23.46
C LEU A 26 -12.77 15.19 24.57
N ASP A 27 -12.26 16.32 25.08
CA ASP A 27 -11.24 16.42 26.17
C ASP A 27 -10.08 15.39 25.96
N LEU A 28 -9.51 15.40 24.76
CA LEU A 28 -8.48 14.43 24.36
C LEU A 28 -7.21 14.63 25.20
N LYS A 29 -6.84 13.62 25.96
CA LYS A 29 -5.64 13.60 26.82
C LYS A 29 -4.64 12.59 26.28
N THR A 30 -3.36 12.88 26.45
CA THR A 30 -2.27 11.98 26.10
C THR A 30 -1.15 12.07 27.14
N ASP A 31 -0.41 10.97 27.27
CA ASP A 31 0.77 10.91 28.14
C ASP A 31 2.02 11.10 27.27
N TYR A 32 2.88 12.04 27.65
CA TYR A 32 4.14 12.34 26.96
C TYR A 32 5.29 11.45 27.41
N GLU A 33 5.21 10.90 28.62
CA GLU A 33 6.30 10.13 29.23
C GLU A 33 6.24 8.64 28.91
N SER A 34 5.11 8.16 28.41
CA SER A 34 4.93 6.77 28.01
C SER A 34 5.74 6.43 26.74
N LYS A 35 5.87 5.15 26.47
CA LYS A 35 6.43 4.67 25.18
C LYS A 35 5.55 5.14 24.03
N ALA A 36 6.19 5.55 22.94
CA ALA A 36 5.45 6.08 21.83
C ALA A 36 4.55 5.01 21.20
N THR A 37 3.31 5.41 20.98
CA THR A 37 2.35 4.68 20.15
C THR A 37 1.85 5.61 19.05
N GLY A 38 1.39 5.03 17.96
CA GLY A 38 0.93 5.80 16.81
C GLY A 38 0.21 4.96 15.79
N ILE A 39 -0.09 5.58 14.67
CA ILE A 39 -0.73 4.93 13.53
C ILE A 39 0.06 5.27 12.27
N VAL A 40 0.29 4.26 11.43
CA VAL A 40 0.90 4.44 10.12
C VAL A 40 -0.13 5.05 9.17
N LEU A 41 0.22 6.19 8.59
CA LEU A 41 -0.58 6.82 7.54
C LEU A 41 -0.27 6.21 6.18
N GLU A 42 1.03 6.04 5.93
CA GLU A 42 1.54 5.62 4.63
C GLU A 42 2.93 4.99 4.79
N SER A 43 3.27 4.10 3.88
CA SER A 43 4.62 3.56 3.77
C SER A 43 5.03 3.43 2.31
N LYS A 44 6.28 3.80 2.04
CA LYS A 44 6.88 3.75 0.70
C LYS A 44 8.30 3.18 0.75
N ILE A 45 8.77 2.70 -0.38
CA ILE A 45 10.17 2.31 -0.56
C ILE A 45 10.87 3.41 -1.35
N ASP A 46 11.69 4.20 -0.67
CA ASP A 46 12.44 5.31 -1.27
C ASP A 46 13.77 4.81 -1.84
N ILE A 47 14.12 5.29 -3.04
CA ILE A 47 15.37 4.94 -3.70
C ILE A 47 16.52 5.67 -2.97
N GLY A 48 17.35 4.92 -2.23
CA GLY A 48 18.48 5.45 -1.46
C GLY A 48 18.25 5.54 0.04
N ARG A 49 17.04 5.80 0.52
CA ARG A 49 16.70 5.81 1.95
C ARG A 49 16.12 4.48 2.44
N GLY A 50 15.65 3.63 1.51
CA GLY A 50 14.99 2.37 1.82
C GLY A 50 13.53 2.54 2.25
N PRO A 51 12.98 1.59 3.03
CA PRO A 51 11.63 1.70 3.52
C PRO A 51 11.45 2.88 4.47
N VAL A 52 10.44 3.69 4.21
CA VAL A 52 10.04 4.88 4.98
C VAL A 52 8.58 4.74 5.35
N ALA A 53 8.24 5.00 6.61
CA ALA A 53 6.87 5.02 7.08
C ALA A 53 6.52 6.42 7.60
N THR A 54 5.38 6.94 7.19
CA THR A 54 4.79 8.17 7.76
C THR A 54 3.84 7.77 8.88
N VAL A 55 4.11 8.24 10.08
CA VAL A 55 3.39 7.88 11.30
C VAL A 55 2.88 9.14 12.00
N ILE A 56 1.67 9.07 12.56
CA ILE A 56 1.22 10.04 13.57
C ILE A 56 1.42 9.42 14.95
N VAL A 57 2.20 10.08 15.80
CA VAL A 57 2.33 9.71 17.21
C VAL A 57 1.03 10.07 17.94
N THR A 58 0.41 9.11 18.61
CA THR A 58 -0.84 9.32 19.36
C THR A 58 -0.60 9.46 20.85
N SER A 59 0.40 8.79 21.40
CA SER A 59 0.78 8.88 22.82
C SER A 59 2.27 8.61 22.96
N GLY A 60 2.86 9.11 24.04
CA GLY A 60 4.30 8.95 24.32
C GLY A 60 5.19 9.84 23.47
N THR A 61 6.48 9.76 23.70
CA THR A 61 7.50 10.48 22.93
C THR A 61 8.35 9.48 22.16
N LEU A 62 8.34 9.60 20.82
CA LEU A 62 9.17 8.79 19.93
C LEU A 62 10.57 9.38 19.87
N LYS A 63 11.60 8.54 20.07
CA LYS A 63 13.00 8.97 20.05
C LYS A 63 13.79 8.24 18.97
N LYS A 64 14.80 8.91 18.47
CA LYS A 64 15.78 8.26 17.59
C LYS A 64 16.52 7.15 18.37
N GLY A 65 16.56 5.96 17.78
CA GLY A 65 17.17 4.77 18.39
C GLY A 65 16.16 3.79 18.98
N ASP A 66 14.88 4.16 19.13
CA ASP A 66 13.83 3.30 19.64
C ASP A 66 13.60 2.09 18.72
N PHE A 67 13.28 0.96 19.33
CA PHE A 67 12.80 -0.21 18.62
C PHE A 67 11.28 -0.16 18.55
N PHE A 68 10.74 -0.52 17.40
CA PHE A 68 9.30 -0.45 17.19
C PHE A 68 8.76 -1.62 16.35
N VAL A 69 7.47 -1.85 16.48
CA VAL A 69 6.69 -2.72 15.61
C VAL A 69 5.60 -1.90 14.94
N SER A 70 5.38 -2.16 13.68
CA SER A 70 4.31 -1.57 12.88
C SER A 70 3.64 -2.65 12.05
N GLY A 71 2.41 -3.02 12.44
CA GLY A 71 1.73 -4.16 11.85
C GLY A 71 2.55 -5.44 11.94
N LEU A 72 2.93 -6.00 10.80
CA LEU A 72 3.75 -7.21 10.67
C LEU A 72 5.26 -6.90 10.54
N LYS A 73 5.67 -5.65 10.62
CA LYS A 73 7.05 -5.21 10.44
C LYS A 73 7.59 -4.66 11.74
N TRP A 74 8.90 -4.76 11.89
CA TRP A 74 9.61 -4.19 13.01
C TRP A 74 10.80 -3.36 12.52
N GLY A 75 11.39 -2.58 13.37
CA GLY A 75 12.55 -1.79 13.01
C GLY A 75 13.17 -1.04 14.17
N LYS A 76 14.23 -0.30 13.85
CA LYS A 76 14.88 0.65 14.75
C LYS A 76 14.84 2.02 14.12
N VAL A 77 14.37 3.02 14.85
CA VAL A 77 14.30 4.40 14.39
C VAL A 77 15.70 4.93 14.09
N ARG A 78 16.06 5.00 12.82
CA ARG A 78 17.35 5.53 12.37
C ARG A 78 17.33 7.04 12.25
N ALA A 79 16.22 7.57 11.75
CA ALA A 79 15.98 9.00 11.64
C ALA A 79 14.49 9.28 11.73
N ILE A 80 14.16 10.45 12.26
CA ILE A 80 12.83 11.02 12.31
C ILE A 80 12.88 12.32 11.50
N ILE A 81 11.98 12.48 10.56
CA ILE A 81 11.91 13.65 9.68
C ILE A 81 10.52 14.27 9.87
N ASN A 82 10.46 15.56 10.14
CA ASN A 82 9.21 16.28 10.31
C ASN A 82 8.57 16.65 8.95
N ASP A 83 7.39 17.24 9.00
CA ASP A 83 6.62 17.77 7.86
C ASP A 83 7.39 18.79 6.99
N LYS A 84 8.41 19.44 7.56
CA LYS A 84 9.28 20.41 6.88
C LYS A 84 10.55 19.78 6.28
N GLY A 85 10.66 18.44 6.30
CA GLY A 85 11.83 17.72 5.79
C GLY A 85 13.08 17.83 6.67
N LYS A 86 12.96 18.33 7.92
CA LYS A 86 14.10 18.44 8.85
C LYS A 86 14.18 17.19 9.73
N SER A 87 15.42 16.70 9.94
CA SER A 87 15.66 15.64 10.90
C SER A 87 15.52 16.17 12.33
N ILE A 88 14.77 15.45 13.14
CA ILE A 88 14.52 15.74 14.56
C ILE A 88 14.92 14.53 15.40
N ASN A 89 15.19 14.72 16.67
CA ASN A 89 15.58 13.63 17.58
C ASN A 89 14.40 13.01 18.31
N GLU A 90 13.34 13.77 18.50
CA GLU A 90 12.14 13.37 19.23
C GLU A 90 10.88 13.85 18.50
N ALA A 91 9.82 13.06 18.56
CA ALA A 91 8.50 13.42 18.05
C ALA A 91 7.46 13.20 19.15
N TYR A 92 6.62 14.21 19.36
CA TYR A 92 5.58 14.26 20.39
C TYR A 92 4.22 13.84 19.85
N PRO A 93 3.24 13.55 20.71
CA PRO A 93 1.87 13.27 20.31
C PRO A 93 1.29 14.32 19.36
N SER A 94 0.44 13.88 18.44
CA SER A 94 -0.18 14.67 17.37
C SER A 94 0.80 15.19 16.31
N THR A 95 2.06 14.73 16.33
CA THR A 95 3.06 15.13 15.33
C THR A 95 3.17 14.08 14.23
N PRO A 96 2.90 14.44 12.95
CA PRO A 96 3.19 13.56 11.82
C PRO A 96 4.68 13.56 11.52
N VAL A 97 5.28 12.38 11.37
CA VAL A 97 6.71 12.22 11.10
C VAL A 97 6.97 11.09 10.12
N GLU A 98 7.97 11.27 9.25
CA GLU A 98 8.55 10.17 8.47
C GLU A 98 9.62 9.48 9.31
N ILE A 99 9.53 8.15 9.40
CA ILE A 99 10.46 7.30 10.14
C ILE A 99 11.24 6.43 9.17
N LEU A 100 12.57 6.43 9.32
CA LEU A 100 13.47 5.55 8.60
C LEU A 100 13.94 4.42 9.53
N GLY A 101 14.10 3.21 8.97
CA GLY A 101 14.66 2.08 9.70
C GLY A 101 13.70 0.92 9.94
N ILE A 102 12.52 0.96 9.32
CA ILE A 102 11.59 -0.17 9.28
C ILE A 102 12.12 -1.27 8.35
N ASN A 103 11.86 -2.53 8.69
CA ASN A 103 12.22 -3.68 7.88
C ASN A 103 11.09 -4.07 6.92
N GLY A 104 10.96 -3.32 5.84
CA GLY A 104 9.92 -3.48 4.83
C GLY A 104 8.82 -2.42 4.94
N ALA A 105 7.78 -2.54 4.14
CA ALA A 105 6.67 -1.60 4.15
C ALA A 105 5.56 -2.06 5.10
N ALA A 106 5.15 -1.17 5.99
CA ALA A 106 3.95 -1.32 6.81
C ALA A 106 2.70 -0.95 6.00
N LYS A 107 1.53 -1.35 6.45
CA LYS A 107 0.28 -0.96 5.81
C LYS A 107 -0.24 0.34 6.43
N ALA A 108 -0.97 1.12 5.63
CA ALA A 108 -1.74 2.24 6.16
C ALA A 108 -2.79 1.72 7.16
N GLY A 109 -2.89 2.40 8.31
CA GLY A 109 -3.75 1.97 9.41
C GLY A 109 -3.12 0.97 10.39
N ASP A 110 -1.91 0.47 10.11
CA ASP A 110 -1.20 -0.39 11.06
C ASP A 110 -0.86 0.38 12.35
N ASP A 111 -0.99 -0.30 13.49
CA ASP A 111 -0.53 0.23 14.77
C ASP A 111 0.99 0.34 14.78
N PHE A 112 1.48 1.42 15.32
CA PHE A 112 2.88 1.69 15.60
C PHE A 112 3.12 1.68 17.11
N ILE A 113 4.02 0.84 17.60
CA ILE A 113 4.27 0.66 19.03
C ILE A 113 5.78 0.57 19.30
N VAL A 114 6.28 1.41 20.18
CA VAL A 114 7.67 1.37 20.65
C VAL A 114 7.83 0.34 21.76
N LEU A 115 8.91 -0.45 21.68
CA LEU A 115 9.27 -1.52 22.61
C LEU A 115 10.66 -1.29 23.21
N ASP A 116 10.99 -1.99 24.30
CA ASP A 116 12.25 -1.78 25.03
C ASP A 116 13.46 -2.30 24.27
N ASN A 117 13.29 -3.39 23.55
CA ASN A 117 14.43 -4.05 22.92
C ASN A 117 14.08 -4.71 21.58
N GLU A 118 15.11 -5.02 20.80
CA GLU A 118 14.99 -5.61 19.49
C GLU A 118 14.33 -6.99 19.51
N LYS A 119 14.62 -7.79 20.54
CA LYS A 119 14.07 -9.17 20.66
C LYS A 119 12.56 -9.16 20.80
N GLU A 120 12.03 -8.25 21.61
CA GLU A 120 10.59 -8.11 21.78
C GLU A 120 9.92 -7.64 20.48
N ALA A 121 10.52 -6.65 19.80
CA ALA A 121 10.01 -6.14 18.54
C ALA A 121 9.95 -7.24 17.46
N LYS A 122 11.02 -8.03 17.36
CA LYS A 122 11.08 -9.15 16.42
C LYS A 122 10.08 -10.25 16.74
N SER A 123 10.03 -10.69 18.00
CA SER A 123 9.10 -11.72 18.45
C SER A 123 7.63 -11.32 18.23
N LEU A 124 7.27 -10.08 18.56
CA LEU A 124 5.91 -9.58 18.35
C LEU A 124 5.54 -9.53 16.86
N SER A 125 6.46 -9.09 16.02
CA SER A 125 6.28 -9.07 14.56
C SER A 125 6.10 -10.48 13.98
N GLU A 126 6.91 -11.44 14.42
CA GLU A 126 6.84 -12.85 14.01
C GLU A 126 5.53 -13.51 14.44
N ASN A 127 5.10 -13.30 15.68
CA ASN A 127 3.84 -13.83 16.20
C ASN A 127 2.65 -13.31 15.40
N ARG A 128 2.58 -12.00 15.16
CA ARG A 128 1.52 -11.39 14.33
C ARG A 128 1.52 -11.95 12.90
N ALA A 129 2.71 -12.21 12.34
CA ALA A 129 2.84 -12.79 11.01
C ALA A 129 2.35 -14.24 10.96
N GLN A 130 2.55 -15.03 12.03
CA GLN A 130 2.04 -16.39 12.15
C GLN A 130 0.51 -16.39 12.29
N GLU A 131 -0.06 -15.59 13.18
CA GLU A 131 -1.51 -15.45 13.35
C GLU A 131 -2.21 -15.06 12.05
N THR A 132 -1.58 -14.14 11.28
CA THR A 132 -2.13 -13.73 9.98
C THR A 132 -2.07 -14.85 8.95
N LYS A 133 -1.10 -15.75 9.01
CA LYS A 133 -1.00 -16.92 8.12
C LYS A 133 -2.01 -18.00 8.50
N GLU A 134 -2.20 -18.25 9.80
CA GLU A 134 -3.15 -19.23 10.30
C GLU A 134 -4.59 -18.80 10.05
N GLY A 135 -4.91 -17.52 10.23
CA GLY A 135 -6.22 -16.94 9.89
C GLY A 135 -6.51 -16.88 8.38
N LYS A 136 -5.48 -16.99 7.54
CA LYS A 136 -5.59 -17.08 6.07
C LYS A 136 -5.45 -18.48 5.53
N ASN A 137 -5.39 -19.50 6.38
CA ASN A 137 -5.56 -20.87 5.91
C ASN A 137 -7.01 -21.02 5.47
N PRO A 138 -7.34 -20.82 4.19
CA PRO A 138 -8.61 -21.23 3.68
C PRO A 138 -8.46 -22.75 3.52
N LEU A 139 -8.96 -23.51 4.48
CA LEU A 139 -9.74 -24.69 4.12
C LEU A 139 -11.01 -24.19 3.41
N THR A 140 -10.86 -23.31 2.42
CA THR A 140 -11.79 -23.30 1.31
C THR A 140 -11.51 -24.63 0.61
N PHE A 141 -12.22 -25.66 1.04
CA PHE A 141 -12.74 -26.61 0.09
C PHE A 141 -13.18 -25.74 -1.10
N ALA A 142 -12.42 -25.77 -2.18
CA ALA A 142 -12.95 -25.39 -3.46
C ALA A 142 -14.22 -26.22 -3.58
N THR A 143 -15.34 -25.60 -3.32
CA THR A 143 -16.63 -26.20 -3.55
C THR A 143 -16.58 -26.59 -5.02
N GLN A 144 -16.71 -27.87 -5.28
CA GLN A 144 -16.75 -28.48 -6.62
C GLN A 144 -17.90 -27.92 -7.50
N GLU A 145 -18.53 -26.84 -7.06
CA GLU A 145 -19.60 -26.14 -7.81
C GLU A 145 -19.09 -25.29 -8.97
N SER A 146 -17.79 -24.98 -9.05
CA SER A 146 -17.24 -24.27 -10.22
C SER A 146 -16.82 -25.18 -11.38
N ALA A 147 -16.94 -26.49 -11.22
CA ALA A 147 -16.58 -27.44 -12.29
C ALA A 147 -17.67 -27.63 -13.37
N PHE A 148 -18.85 -27.03 -13.18
CA PHE A 148 -19.98 -27.18 -14.10
C PHE A 148 -20.57 -25.85 -14.60
N SER A 149 -19.93 -24.71 -14.38
CA SER A 149 -20.32 -23.48 -15.08
C SER A 149 -19.54 -23.41 -16.41
N ASP A 150 -20.21 -23.78 -17.45
CA ASP A 150 -19.77 -23.80 -18.85
C ASP A 150 -19.61 -22.38 -19.46
N ASN A 151 -19.32 -21.39 -18.63
CA ASN A 151 -18.91 -20.05 -19.05
C ASN A 151 -17.40 -19.93 -18.91
N SER A 152 -16.68 -20.19 -19.99
CA SER A 152 -15.24 -19.94 -20.14
C SER A 152 -14.97 -18.44 -20.09
N THR A 153 -15.11 -17.83 -18.91
CA THR A 153 -14.64 -16.45 -18.72
C THR A 153 -13.12 -16.48 -18.70
N GLU A 154 -12.49 -15.80 -19.65
CA GLU A 154 -11.05 -15.66 -19.69
C GLU A 154 -10.54 -14.83 -18.50
N GLU A 155 -9.44 -15.28 -17.88
CA GLU A 155 -8.81 -14.55 -16.80
C GLU A 155 -7.72 -13.61 -17.37
N LEU A 156 -7.85 -12.30 -17.13
CA LEU A 156 -6.80 -11.33 -17.40
C LEU A 156 -5.92 -11.18 -16.15
N ASN A 157 -4.75 -11.80 -16.20
CA ASN A 157 -3.79 -11.74 -15.10
C ASN A 157 -3.10 -10.38 -15.05
N LEU A 158 -3.01 -9.78 -13.85
CA LEU A 158 -2.43 -8.47 -13.61
C LEU A 158 -1.36 -8.51 -12.52
N ILE A 159 -0.24 -7.86 -12.78
CA ILE A 159 0.79 -7.54 -11.79
C ILE A 159 0.86 -6.03 -11.67
N ILE A 160 0.72 -5.52 -10.44
CA ILE A 160 0.68 -4.09 -10.15
C ILE A 160 1.81 -3.74 -9.20
N LYS A 161 2.66 -2.80 -9.61
CA LYS A 161 3.66 -2.19 -8.72
C LYS A 161 3.31 -0.73 -8.55
N SER A 162 3.27 -0.26 -7.31
CA SER A 162 2.92 1.13 -6.97
C SER A 162 3.95 1.77 -6.05
N ASP A 163 3.88 3.08 -5.92
CA ASP A 163 4.75 3.88 -5.04
C ASP A 163 4.42 3.64 -3.56
N VAL A 164 3.13 3.57 -3.23
CA VAL A 164 2.62 3.43 -1.88
C VAL A 164 1.52 2.37 -1.78
N HIS A 165 1.29 1.89 -0.57
CA HIS A 165 0.30 0.85 -0.31
C HIS A 165 -1.14 1.30 -0.62
N GLY A 166 -1.45 2.58 -0.29
CA GLY A 166 -2.76 3.16 -0.57
C GLY A 166 -3.09 3.20 -2.06
N SER A 167 -2.12 3.54 -2.93
CA SER A 167 -2.30 3.51 -4.38
C SER A 167 -2.59 2.10 -4.90
N SER A 168 -1.85 1.10 -4.39
CA SER A 168 -2.07 -0.31 -4.72
C SER A 168 -3.47 -0.77 -4.34
N GLU A 169 -3.93 -0.41 -3.15
CA GLU A 169 -5.25 -0.79 -2.64
C GLU A 169 -6.38 -0.07 -3.39
N ALA A 170 -6.21 1.21 -3.69
CA ALA A 170 -7.18 1.96 -4.50
C ALA A 170 -7.34 1.35 -5.91
N ILE A 171 -6.24 0.96 -6.55
CA ILE A 171 -6.27 0.30 -7.86
C ILE A 171 -6.96 -1.07 -7.75
N LYS A 172 -6.65 -1.88 -6.73
CA LYS A 172 -7.32 -3.17 -6.49
C LYS A 172 -8.83 -3.01 -6.36
N ASN A 173 -9.26 -2.06 -5.52
CA ASN A 173 -10.67 -1.80 -5.28
C ASN A 173 -11.37 -1.33 -6.55
N ALA A 174 -10.73 -0.47 -7.33
CA ALA A 174 -11.28 0.00 -8.59
C ALA A 174 -11.38 -1.11 -9.65
N ILE A 175 -10.38 -2.00 -9.72
CA ILE A 175 -10.40 -3.18 -10.62
C ILE A 175 -11.52 -4.15 -10.22
N SER A 176 -11.73 -4.38 -8.91
CA SER A 176 -12.79 -5.27 -8.43
C SER A 176 -14.21 -4.80 -8.78
N GLN A 177 -14.37 -3.51 -9.07
CA GLN A 177 -15.63 -2.92 -9.51
C GLN A 177 -15.87 -3.02 -11.03
N ILE A 178 -14.85 -3.39 -11.80
CA ILE A 178 -14.98 -3.60 -13.24
C ILE A 178 -15.78 -4.88 -13.46
N LYS A 179 -17.01 -4.72 -13.92
CA LYS A 179 -17.85 -5.84 -14.37
C LYS A 179 -17.67 -6.00 -15.87
N HIS A 180 -17.15 -7.14 -16.27
CA HIS A 180 -17.07 -7.56 -17.66
C HIS A 180 -17.62 -8.98 -17.76
N ASP A 181 -18.51 -9.24 -18.74
CA ASP A 181 -19.24 -10.52 -18.83
C ASP A 181 -18.32 -11.67 -19.30
N GLU A 182 -17.26 -11.36 -20.05
CA GLU A 182 -16.42 -12.35 -20.74
C GLU A 182 -15.00 -12.44 -20.18
N VAL A 183 -14.47 -11.37 -19.56
CA VAL A 183 -13.10 -11.33 -19.00
C VAL A 183 -13.12 -10.89 -17.54
N LYS A 184 -12.50 -11.68 -16.68
CA LYS A 184 -12.31 -11.33 -15.25
C LYS A 184 -10.89 -10.89 -14.97
N PRO A 185 -10.64 -9.63 -14.59
CA PRO A 185 -9.32 -9.21 -14.16
C PRO A 185 -8.94 -9.90 -12.85
N LYS A 186 -7.79 -10.57 -12.84
CA LYS A 186 -7.24 -11.29 -11.69
C LYS A 186 -5.90 -10.71 -11.30
N ILE A 187 -5.83 -10.16 -10.10
CA ILE A 187 -4.58 -9.60 -9.59
C ILE A 187 -3.75 -10.73 -8.98
N ILE A 188 -2.64 -11.06 -9.63
CA ILE A 188 -1.68 -12.07 -9.15
C ILE A 188 -0.77 -11.50 -8.08
N LEU A 189 -0.25 -10.29 -8.33
CA LEU A 189 0.62 -9.58 -7.41
C LEU A 189 0.25 -8.09 -7.40
N ALA A 190 0.12 -7.51 -6.23
CA ALA A 190 0.08 -6.08 -6.06
C ALA A 190 0.97 -5.70 -4.87
N ASP A 191 2.07 -5.03 -5.17
CA ASP A 191 3.15 -4.75 -4.24
C ASP A 191 3.68 -3.33 -4.46
N ILE A 192 4.53 -2.85 -3.56
CA ILE A 192 5.08 -1.50 -3.61
C ILE A 192 6.58 -1.50 -3.95
N GLY A 193 7.02 -0.38 -4.49
CA GLY A 193 8.39 -0.18 -4.92
C GLY A 193 8.58 -0.29 -6.43
N MET A 194 9.83 -0.18 -6.88
CA MET A 194 10.17 -0.27 -8.31
C MET A 194 9.87 -1.66 -8.89
N VAL A 195 9.64 -1.72 -10.19
CA VAL A 195 9.54 -2.99 -10.89
C VAL A 195 10.92 -3.65 -10.96
N THR A 196 11.01 -4.91 -10.54
CA THR A 196 12.22 -5.72 -10.48
C THR A 196 12.26 -6.80 -11.57
N GLU A 197 13.40 -7.45 -11.76
CA GLU A 197 13.51 -8.60 -12.66
C GLU A 197 12.57 -9.76 -12.29
N THR A 198 12.35 -9.94 -10.97
CA THR A 198 11.43 -10.97 -10.48
C THR A 198 10.00 -10.70 -10.92
N ASP A 199 9.56 -9.45 -10.93
CA ASP A 199 8.23 -9.06 -11.38
C ASP A 199 8.06 -9.31 -12.90
N VAL A 200 9.11 -9.06 -13.69
CA VAL A 200 9.12 -9.35 -15.13
C VAL A 200 9.05 -10.86 -15.38
N THR A 201 9.84 -11.63 -14.64
CA THR A 201 9.83 -13.11 -14.75
C THR A 201 8.46 -13.69 -14.35
N LEU A 202 7.86 -13.17 -13.29
CA LEU A 202 6.52 -13.57 -12.86
C LEU A 202 5.47 -13.21 -13.92
N SER A 203 5.56 -12.01 -14.51
CA SER A 203 4.68 -11.57 -15.60
C SER A 203 4.74 -12.55 -16.78
N LYS A 204 5.95 -12.97 -17.19
CA LYS A 204 6.12 -13.97 -18.23
C LYS A 204 5.50 -15.32 -17.85
N ALA A 205 5.80 -15.81 -16.65
CA ALA A 205 5.35 -17.13 -16.20
C ALA A 205 3.83 -17.24 -16.07
N SER A 206 3.17 -16.14 -15.70
CA SER A 206 1.72 -16.07 -15.50
C SER A 206 0.94 -15.46 -16.65
N ASN A 207 1.62 -15.12 -17.75
CA ASN A 207 1.03 -14.37 -18.88
C ASN A 207 0.25 -13.14 -18.40
N ALA A 208 0.87 -12.38 -17.48
CA ALA A 208 0.22 -11.26 -16.82
C ALA A 208 0.64 -9.92 -17.41
N VAL A 209 -0.28 -8.98 -17.45
CA VAL A 209 0.00 -7.58 -17.79
C VAL A 209 0.70 -6.91 -16.61
N LEU A 210 1.87 -6.30 -16.86
CA LEU A 210 2.68 -5.64 -15.84
C LEU A 210 2.45 -4.13 -15.86
N ILE A 211 1.89 -3.63 -14.76
CA ILE A 211 1.50 -2.23 -14.56
C ILE A 211 2.37 -1.61 -13.48
N ALA A 212 3.01 -0.48 -13.81
CA ALA A 212 3.80 0.33 -12.90
C ALA A 212 3.07 1.66 -12.65
N PHE A 213 2.62 1.89 -11.42
CA PHE A 213 1.91 3.10 -11.03
C PHE A 213 2.81 4.01 -10.18
N ASN A 214 3.10 5.21 -10.68
CA ASN A 214 4.03 6.18 -10.07
C ASN A 214 5.44 5.64 -9.80
N VAL A 215 5.81 4.50 -10.35
CA VAL A 215 7.13 3.89 -10.16
C VAL A 215 7.81 3.62 -11.49
N LYS A 216 9.13 3.57 -11.45
CA LYS A 216 9.94 3.24 -12.63
C LYS A 216 10.49 1.82 -12.51
N PRO A 217 10.68 1.11 -13.62
CA PRO A 217 11.39 -0.15 -13.61
C PRO A 217 12.88 0.08 -13.30
N SER A 218 13.51 -0.91 -12.65
CA SER A 218 14.97 -0.95 -12.52
C SER A 218 15.62 -1.09 -13.89
N LYS A 219 16.90 -0.76 -14.00
CA LYS A 219 17.62 -0.86 -15.27
C LYS A 219 17.68 -2.32 -15.76
N GLU A 220 17.82 -3.23 -14.84
CA GLU A 220 17.88 -4.67 -15.06
C GLU A 220 16.51 -5.20 -15.51
N ALA A 221 15.43 -4.80 -14.81
CA ALA A 221 14.06 -5.16 -15.18
C ALA A 221 13.68 -4.64 -16.57
N LYS A 222 14.12 -3.43 -16.94
CA LYS A 222 13.86 -2.87 -18.26
C LYS A 222 14.55 -3.68 -19.36
N LYS A 223 15.82 -4.03 -19.18
CA LYS A 223 16.56 -4.86 -20.13
C LYS A 223 15.94 -6.26 -20.28
N LEU A 224 15.54 -6.87 -19.16
CA LEU A 224 14.91 -8.17 -19.18
C LEU A 224 13.55 -8.12 -19.90
N ALA A 225 12.75 -7.09 -19.63
CA ALA A 225 11.44 -6.91 -20.28
C ALA A 225 11.59 -6.71 -21.81
N GLU A 226 12.60 -5.96 -22.25
CA GLU A 226 12.92 -5.78 -23.67
C GLU A 226 13.34 -7.12 -24.32
N ASN A 227 14.20 -7.91 -23.67
CA ASN A 227 14.64 -9.22 -24.15
C ASN A 227 13.50 -10.25 -24.25
N GLU A 228 12.57 -10.19 -23.32
CA GLU A 228 11.44 -11.13 -23.21
C GLU A 228 10.18 -10.63 -23.92
N ASN A 229 10.23 -9.47 -24.60
CA ASN A 229 9.11 -8.80 -25.25
C ASN A 229 7.92 -8.54 -24.31
N ILE A 230 8.19 -8.25 -23.02
CA ILE A 230 7.18 -7.92 -22.03
C ILE A 230 7.03 -6.41 -21.95
N LYS A 231 5.80 -5.94 -22.11
CA LYS A 231 5.48 -4.51 -21.98
C LYS A 231 5.27 -4.13 -20.53
N ILE A 232 6.09 -3.19 -20.02
CA ILE A 232 5.86 -2.53 -18.74
C ILE A 232 5.06 -1.27 -19.00
N SER A 233 3.79 -1.25 -18.56
CA SER A 233 2.89 -0.11 -18.76
C SER A 233 2.96 0.81 -17.56
N THR A 234 3.41 2.06 -17.76
CA THR A 234 3.64 3.03 -16.69
C THR A 234 2.56 4.10 -16.69
N TYR A 235 1.93 4.33 -15.54
CA TYR A 235 0.83 5.29 -15.36
C TYR A 235 1.02 6.10 -14.08
N ASN A 236 0.45 7.31 -14.07
CA ASN A 236 0.43 8.21 -12.90
C ASN A 236 -1.00 8.57 -12.49
N ILE A 237 -2.00 8.19 -13.28
CA ILE A 237 -3.42 8.47 -13.05
C ILE A 237 -4.17 7.14 -12.98
N ILE A 238 -4.94 6.91 -11.90
CA ILE A 238 -5.66 5.65 -11.69
C ILE A 238 -6.66 5.37 -12.81
N TYR A 239 -7.36 6.39 -13.29
CA TYR A 239 -8.34 6.22 -14.37
C TYR A 239 -7.71 5.72 -15.67
N GLU A 240 -6.48 6.14 -16.00
CA GLU A 240 -5.74 5.63 -17.16
C GLU A 240 -5.41 4.14 -17.01
N VAL A 241 -5.09 3.69 -15.79
CA VAL A 241 -4.89 2.26 -15.51
C VAL A 241 -6.17 1.47 -15.77
N LEU A 242 -7.31 1.98 -15.30
CA LEU A 242 -8.60 1.31 -15.48
C LEU A 242 -9.01 1.26 -16.96
N ASP A 243 -8.82 2.34 -17.70
CA ASP A 243 -9.12 2.39 -19.13
C ASP A 243 -8.21 1.47 -19.94
N TYR A 244 -6.93 1.39 -19.55
CA TYR A 244 -5.99 0.44 -20.14
C TYR A 244 -6.42 -1.01 -19.90
N ILE A 245 -6.78 -1.37 -18.66
CA ILE A 245 -7.25 -2.72 -18.32
C ILE A 245 -8.51 -3.06 -19.12
N LYS A 246 -9.47 -2.14 -19.23
CA LYS A 246 -10.65 -2.34 -20.08
C LYS A 246 -10.27 -2.58 -21.54
N THR A 247 -9.37 -1.77 -22.10
CA THR A 247 -8.92 -1.89 -23.49
C THR A 247 -8.24 -3.24 -23.72
N VAL A 248 -7.37 -3.69 -22.81
CA VAL A 248 -6.71 -4.99 -22.91
C VAL A 248 -7.72 -6.13 -22.78
N SER A 249 -8.73 -6.01 -21.92
CA SER A 249 -9.82 -7.00 -21.83
C SER A 249 -10.54 -7.17 -23.13
N TYR A 250 -10.83 -6.09 -23.86
CA TYR A 250 -11.46 -6.17 -25.19
C TYR A 250 -10.54 -6.76 -26.26
N THR A 251 -9.24 -6.44 -26.25
CA THR A 251 -8.28 -6.95 -27.26
C THR A 251 -7.94 -8.42 -27.03
N HIS A 252 -7.99 -8.92 -25.80
CA HIS A 252 -7.81 -10.36 -25.52
C HIS A 252 -8.91 -11.21 -26.17
N LEU A 253 -10.13 -10.70 -26.26
CA LEU A 253 -11.26 -11.39 -26.89
C LEU A 253 -11.22 -11.37 -28.43
N THR A 254 -10.49 -10.40 -29.02
CA THR A 254 -10.51 -10.19 -30.48
C THR A 254 -9.34 -10.80 -31.23
N LEU A 255 -8.36 -11.41 -30.54
CA LEU A 255 -7.30 -12.17 -31.24
C LEU A 255 -7.87 -13.54 -31.63
N PRO A 256 -8.12 -13.79 -32.94
CA PRO A 256 -8.48 -15.13 -33.35
C PRO A 256 -7.32 -16.06 -33.05
N THR A 257 -7.57 -17.15 -32.34
CA THR A 257 -6.72 -18.32 -32.30
C THR A 257 -6.62 -18.87 -33.72
N ASN A 258 -5.83 -18.24 -34.57
CA ASN A 258 -5.38 -18.87 -35.83
C ASN A 258 -4.33 -19.90 -35.44
N VAL A 259 -4.80 -21.09 -35.10
CA VAL A 259 -4.03 -22.32 -35.21
C VAL A 259 -4.28 -22.81 -36.61
N ALA A 260 -3.30 -22.63 -37.48
CA ALA A 260 -3.16 -23.42 -38.68
C ALA A 260 -2.11 -24.50 -38.45
#